data_374ecac7276a6754a0af12af795d6956
#
_entry.id   374ecac7276a6754a0af12af795d6956
#
_cell.length_a   1.000
_cell.length_b   1.000
_cell.length_c   1.000
_cell.angle_alpha   90.00
_cell.angle_beta   90.00
_cell.angle_gamma   90.00
#
_symmetry.space_group_name_H-M   'P 1'
#
loop_
_entity.id
_entity.type
_entity.pdbx_description
1 polymer ?
#
loop_
_entity_poly.entity_id
_entity_poly.type
_entity_poly.pdbx_seq_one_letter_code
_entity_poly.pdbx_strand_id
1 'polypeptide(L)'
;MKKAIIIEDETIISFGYRLQLESLGYDVLGTARSSEEAETLLNEVQPDIIIMDVYLKGDKTGLQLAQEIHARQQIPVLFLTASTKPDIVTAIRQLKGCHYLTKPINSDSLEDVLVRFAQN
;
A
#
# COMPACT_ATOMS: atom_id res chain seq x y z
N MET A 1 7.98 15.01 -7.49
CA MET A 1 8.09 13.54 -7.42
C MET A 1 7.03 13.00 -6.49
N LYS A 2 6.30 11.99 -6.89
CA LYS A 2 5.30 11.35 -6.03
C LYS A 2 5.99 10.59 -4.90
N LYS A 3 5.36 10.58 -3.74
CA LYS A 3 5.92 9.99 -2.52
C LYS A 3 5.10 8.79 -2.11
N ALA A 4 5.78 7.71 -1.72
CA ALA A 4 5.15 6.47 -1.32
C ALA A 4 5.73 5.94 -0.02
N ILE A 5 4.94 5.18 0.72
CA ILE A 5 5.45 4.31 1.77
C ILE A 5 5.02 2.88 1.48
N ILE A 6 5.77 1.94 2.02
CA ILE A 6 5.50 0.52 1.84
C ILE A 6 5.28 -0.09 3.22
N ILE A 7 4.17 -0.81 3.37
CA ILE A 7 3.84 -1.52 4.61
C ILE A 7 3.79 -3.00 4.29
N GLU A 8 4.86 -3.72 4.63
CA GLU A 8 5.05 -5.13 4.29
C GLU A 8 5.95 -5.77 5.34
N ASP A 9 5.55 -6.91 5.89
CA ASP A 9 6.31 -7.55 6.97
C ASP A 9 7.56 -8.29 6.49
N GLU A 10 7.63 -8.67 5.22
CA GLU A 10 8.81 -9.35 4.67
C GLU A 10 9.76 -8.36 4.02
N THR A 11 10.95 -8.20 4.62
CA THR A 11 11.91 -7.18 4.22
C THR A 11 12.38 -7.34 2.78
N ILE A 12 12.59 -8.58 2.33
CA ILE A 12 13.04 -8.84 0.95
C ILE A 12 11.98 -8.43 -0.05
N ILE A 13 10.71 -8.72 0.23
CA ILE A 13 9.58 -8.35 -0.63
C ILE A 13 9.42 -6.83 -0.65
N SER A 14 9.50 -6.19 0.50
CA SER A 14 9.43 -4.74 0.63
C SER A 14 10.52 -4.06 -0.19
N PHE A 15 11.74 -4.58 -0.14
CA PHE A 15 12.86 -4.05 -0.92
C PHE A 15 12.59 -4.14 -2.42
N GLY A 16 12.01 -5.25 -2.87
CA GLY A 16 11.63 -5.41 -4.28
C GLY A 16 10.61 -4.37 -4.73
N TYR A 17 9.59 -4.12 -3.93
CA TYR A 17 8.60 -3.08 -4.23
C TYR A 17 9.24 -1.69 -4.26
N ARG A 18 10.18 -1.44 -3.35
CA ARG A 18 10.90 -0.17 -3.32
C ARG A 18 11.64 0.06 -4.64
N LEU A 19 12.35 -0.94 -5.14
CA LEU A 19 13.07 -0.84 -6.40
C LEU A 19 12.13 -0.57 -7.57
N GLN A 20 10.99 -1.25 -7.59
CA GLN A 20 9.98 -1.03 -8.64
C GLN A 20 9.42 0.39 -8.59
N LEU A 21 9.07 0.88 -7.41
CA LEU A 21 8.54 2.22 -7.25
C LEU A 21 9.57 3.28 -7.64
N GLU A 22 10.81 3.11 -7.21
CA GLU A 22 11.87 4.05 -7.55
C GLU A 22 12.12 4.09 -9.05
N SER A 23 12.05 2.94 -9.73
CA SER A 23 12.21 2.90 -11.18
C SER A 23 11.06 3.61 -11.92
N LEU A 24 9.90 3.74 -11.28
CA LEU A 24 8.74 4.44 -11.82
C LEU A 24 8.70 5.91 -11.41
N GLY A 25 9.73 6.41 -10.75
CA GLY A 25 9.85 7.81 -10.38
C GLY A 25 9.28 8.17 -9.02
N TYR A 26 8.97 7.19 -8.19
CA TYR A 26 8.47 7.45 -6.84
C TYR A 26 9.63 7.62 -5.86
N ASP A 27 9.43 8.52 -4.90
CA ASP A 27 10.31 8.66 -3.75
C ASP A 27 9.72 7.85 -2.60
N VAL A 28 10.39 6.77 -2.20
CA VAL A 28 9.93 5.92 -1.11
C VAL A 28 10.44 6.52 0.20
N LEU A 29 9.52 7.12 0.95
CA LEU A 29 9.84 7.84 2.19
C LEU A 29 10.22 6.92 3.33
N GLY A 30 9.75 5.67 3.30
CA GLY A 30 10.06 4.71 4.33
C GLY A 30 9.27 3.42 4.14
N THR A 31 9.63 2.43 4.96
CA THR A 31 8.96 1.14 4.97
C THR A 31 8.57 0.80 6.41
N ALA A 32 7.47 0.09 6.58
CA ALA A 32 7.01 -0.37 7.88
C ALA A 32 6.68 -1.86 7.79
N ARG A 33 6.91 -2.59 8.87
CA ARG A 33 6.72 -4.04 8.91
C ARG A 33 5.46 -4.47 9.64
N SER A 34 4.79 -3.52 10.29
CA SER A 34 3.61 -3.80 11.10
C SER A 34 2.70 -2.57 11.12
N SER A 35 1.48 -2.74 11.65
CA SER A 35 0.56 -1.62 11.80
C SER A 35 1.14 -0.55 12.74
N GLU A 36 1.83 -0.96 13.80
CA GLU A 36 2.43 -0.02 14.76
C GLU A 36 3.52 0.81 14.11
N GLU A 37 4.41 0.17 13.35
CA GLU A 37 5.48 0.89 12.62
C GLU A 37 4.89 1.82 11.58
N ALA A 38 3.80 1.39 10.90
CA ALA A 38 3.13 2.20 9.90
C ALA A 38 2.53 3.46 10.53
N GLU A 39 1.90 3.34 11.68
CA GLU A 39 1.34 4.49 12.38
C GLU A 39 2.41 5.48 12.78
N THR A 40 3.55 4.98 13.28
CA THR A 40 4.69 5.83 13.63
C THR A 40 5.22 6.56 12.39
N LEU A 41 5.38 5.84 11.28
CA LEU A 41 5.87 6.42 10.04
C LEU A 41 4.91 7.50 9.51
N LEU A 42 3.61 7.25 9.56
CA LEU A 42 2.60 8.20 9.08
C LEU A 42 2.52 9.46 9.94
N ASN A 43 3.00 9.41 11.17
CA ASN A 43 3.12 10.62 12.00
C ASN A 43 4.30 11.49 11.57
N GLU A 44 5.26 10.92 10.86
CA GLU A 44 6.49 11.62 10.47
C GLU A 44 6.48 12.09 9.02
N VAL A 45 5.76 11.38 8.13
CA VAL A 45 5.77 11.67 6.70
C VAL A 45 4.36 11.69 6.13
N GLN A 46 4.20 12.37 4.99
CA GLN A 46 2.92 12.42 4.26
C GLN A 46 3.12 11.86 2.86
N PRO A 47 2.81 10.58 2.64
CA PRO A 47 2.92 9.99 1.32
C PRO A 47 1.73 10.36 0.44
N ASP A 48 1.92 10.26 -0.87
CA ASP A 48 0.85 10.40 -1.86
C ASP A 48 0.13 9.08 -2.08
N ILE A 49 0.78 7.95 -1.77
CA ILE A 49 0.20 6.62 -1.91
C ILE A 49 0.83 5.68 -0.87
N ILE A 50 0.03 4.72 -0.42
CA ILE A 50 0.48 3.66 0.48
C ILE A 50 0.39 2.34 -0.26
N ILE A 51 1.50 1.58 -0.26
CA ILE A 51 1.53 0.22 -0.77
C ILE A 51 1.49 -0.70 0.45
N MET A 52 0.54 -1.62 0.48
CA MET A 52 0.30 -2.39 1.71
C MET A 52 -0.13 -3.82 1.41
N ASP A 53 0.36 -4.77 2.24
CA ASP A 53 -0.19 -6.13 2.25
C ASP A 53 -1.50 -6.14 3.04
N VAL A 54 -2.44 -6.97 2.61
CA VAL A 54 -3.68 -7.20 3.35
C VAL A 54 -3.39 -7.86 4.70
N TYR A 55 -2.44 -8.80 4.71
CA TYR A 55 -2.08 -9.54 5.91
C TYR A 55 -0.81 -8.97 6.50
N LEU A 56 -0.94 -8.17 7.55
CA LEU A 56 0.18 -7.58 8.27
C LEU A 56 0.38 -8.26 9.61
N LYS A 57 1.62 -8.27 10.09
CA LYS A 57 1.90 -8.57 11.48
C LYS A 57 1.53 -7.38 12.34
N GLY A 58 1.21 -7.64 13.61
CA GLY A 58 0.83 -6.61 14.55
C GLY A 58 -0.62 -6.73 14.95
N ASP A 59 -1.16 -5.70 15.59
CA ASP A 59 -2.50 -5.74 16.16
C ASP A 59 -3.62 -5.63 15.12
N LYS A 60 -3.31 -5.12 13.94
CA LYS A 60 -4.32 -4.84 12.92
C LYS A 60 -3.95 -5.46 11.59
N THR A 61 -4.99 -5.88 10.84
CA THR A 61 -4.80 -6.27 9.45
C THR A 61 -4.60 -5.04 8.58
N GLY A 62 -4.14 -5.25 7.34
CA GLY A 62 -4.03 -4.15 6.38
C GLY A 62 -5.35 -3.47 6.12
N LEU A 63 -6.45 -4.24 6.05
CA LEU A 63 -7.79 -3.67 5.85
C LEU A 63 -8.20 -2.76 7.01
N GLN A 64 -7.98 -3.22 8.25
CA GLN A 64 -8.28 -2.41 9.42
C GLN A 64 -7.47 -1.13 9.45
N LEU A 65 -6.18 -1.23 9.14
CA LEU A 65 -5.30 -0.07 9.11
C LEU A 65 -5.74 0.93 8.03
N ALA A 66 -6.11 0.46 6.84
CA ALA A 66 -6.59 1.33 5.77
C ALA A 66 -7.87 2.07 6.19
N GLN A 67 -8.79 1.38 6.86
CA GLN A 67 -10.00 2.02 7.36
C GLN A 67 -9.68 3.16 8.33
N GLU A 68 -8.74 2.93 9.24
CA GLU A 68 -8.33 3.95 10.22
C GLU A 68 -7.61 5.11 9.57
N ILE A 69 -6.76 4.85 8.59
CA ILE A 69 -6.09 5.91 7.84
C ILE A 69 -7.11 6.78 7.12
N HIS A 70 -8.08 6.16 6.45
CA HIS A 70 -9.10 6.89 5.69
C HIS A 70 -10.05 7.68 6.58
N ALA A 71 -10.20 7.31 7.84
CA ALA A 71 -10.98 8.10 8.78
C ALA A 71 -10.31 9.45 9.11
N ARG A 72 -9.00 9.56 8.87
CA ARG A 72 -8.22 10.75 9.19
C ARG A 72 -7.68 11.46 7.96
N GLN A 73 -7.30 10.72 6.92
CA GLN A 73 -6.65 11.26 5.73
C GLN A 73 -7.10 10.51 4.49
N GLN A 74 -7.21 11.23 3.39
CA GLN A 74 -7.60 10.65 2.10
C GLN A 74 -6.35 10.28 1.29
N ILE A 75 -5.62 9.26 1.75
CA ILE A 75 -4.43 8.78 1.05
C ILE A 75 -4.82 7.51 0.30
N PRO A 76 -4.59 7.45 -1.03
CA PRO A 76 -4.84 6.23 -1.79
C PRO A 76 -4.02 5.05 -1.27
N VAL A 77 -4.64 3.87 -1.19
CA VAL A 77 -3.97 2.65 -0.74
C VAL A 77 -4.05 1.61 -1.84
N LEU A 78 -2.90 1.07 -2.21
CA LEU A 78 -2.81 -0.05 -3.13
C LEU A 78 -2.41 -1.30 -2.35
N PHE A 79 -3.34 -2.25 -2.27
CA PHE A 79 -3.05 -3.54 -1.65
C PHE A 79 -2.37 -4.47 -2.64
N LEU A 80 -1.27 -5.09 -2.21
CA LEU A 80 -0.60 -6.13 -2.97
C LEU A 80 -0.83 -7.44 -2.22
N THR A 81 -1.61 -8.35 -2.79
CA THR A 81 -2.06 -9.52 -2.05
C THR A 81 -1.98 -10.80 -2.89
N ALA A 82 -1.66 -11.92 -2.23
CA ALA A 82 -1.75 -13.23 -2.85
C ALA A 82 -3.18 -13.78 -2.82
N SER A 83 -4.06 -13.16 -2.04
CA SER A 83 -5.43 -13.65 -1.85
C SER A 83 -6.39 -13.00 -2.83
N THR A 84 -7.21 -13.83 -3.49
CA THR A 84 -8.31 -13.38 -4.34
C THR A 84 -9.66 -13.81 -3.75
N LYS A 85 -9.69 -14.07 -2.44
CA LYS A 85 -10.95 -14.45 -1.78
C LYS A 85 -11.99 -13.36 -1.96
N PRO A 86 -13.24 -13.73 -2.33
CA PRO A 86 -14.28 -12.74 -2.63
C PRO A 86 -14.56 -11.76 -1.50
N ASP A 87 -14.51 -12.22 -0.25
CA ASP A 87 -14.75 -11.35 0.91
C ASP A 87 -13.68 -10.27 1.05
N ILE A 88 -12.41 -10.60 0.78
CA ILE A 88 -11.31 -9.63 0.82
C ILE A 88 -11.44 -8.63 -0.32
N VAL A 89 -11.69 -9.11 -1.54
CA VAL A 89 -11.87 -8.25 -2.71
C VAL A 89 -13.04 -7.29 -2.49
N THR A 90 -14.15 -7.79 -1.97
CA THR A 90 -15.32 -6.98 -1.66
C THR A 90 -14.99 -5.90 -0.63
N ALA A 91 -14.27 -6.27 0.44
CA ALA A 91 -13.89 -5.33 1.48
C ALA A 91 -13.00 -4.20 0.92
N ILE A 92 -12.05 -4.53 0.06
CA ILE A 92 -11.18 -3.52 -0.57
C ILE A 92 -12.00 -2.59 -1.45
N ARG A 93 -12.91 -3.13 -2.24
CA ARG A 93 -13.74 -2.33 -3.15
C ARG A 93 -14.66 -1.37 -2.41
N GLN A 94 -15.04 -1.69 -1.18
CA GLN A 94 -15.89 -0.83 -0.37
C GLN A 94 -15.11 0.34 0.24
N LEU A 95 -13.78 0.28 0.25
CA LEU A 95 -12.95 1.36 0.75
C LEU A 95 -12.64 2.34 -0.38
N LYS A 96 -13.12 3.56 -0.25
CA LYS A 96 -12.88 4.61 -1.24
C LYS A 96 -11.37 4.90 -1.33
N GLY A 97 -10.87 4.98 -2.58
CA GLY A 97 -9.46 5.24 -2.79
C GLY A 97 -8.54 4.03 -2.58
N CYS A 98 -9.11 2.82 -2.45
CA CYS A 98 -8.34 1.59 -2.34
C CYS A 98 -8.47 0.75 -3.60
N HIS A 99 -7.36 0.15 -3.99
CA HIS A 99 -7.29 -0.79 -5.11
C HIS A 99 -6.42 -1.97 -4.70
N TYR A 100 -6.38 -3.02 -5.52
CA TYR A 100 -5.52 -4.16 -5.24
C TYR A 100 -4.89 -4.70 -6.52
N LEU A 101 -3.73 -5.32 -6.37
CA LEU A 101 -3.10 -6.16 -7.38
C LEU A 101 -2.76 -7.50 -6.76
N THR A 102 -2.90 -8.56 -7.55
CA THR A 102 -2.60 -9.92 -7.11
C THR A 102 -1.12 -10.23 -7.31
N LYS A 103 -0.48 -10.80 -6.30
CA LYS A 103 0.90 -11.27 -6.40
C LYS A 103 0.98 -12.50 -7.31
N PRO A 104 2.06 -12.68 -8.07
CA PRO A 104 3.26 -11.83 -8.17
C PRO A 104 2.98 -10.57 -8.98
N ILE A 105 3.65 -9.47 -8.58
CA ILE A 105 3.42 -8.16 -9.18
C ILE A 105 4.48 -7.92 -10.25
N ASN A 106 4.03 -7.61 -11.47
CA ASN A 106 4.95 -7.16 -12.51
C ASN A 106 4.93 -5.64 -12.60
N SER A 107 6.00 -5.07 -13.18
CA SER A 107 6.16 -3.62 -13.23
C SER A 107 5.11 -2.94 -14.09
N ASP A 108 4.65 -3.59 -15.17
CA ASP A 108 3.64 -3.00 -16.06
C ASP A 108 2.29 -2.84 -15.36
N SER A 109 1.86 -3.87 -14.61
CA SER A 109 0.62 -3.80 -13.84
C SER A 109 0.69 -2.74 -12.76
N LEU A 110 1.83 -2.65 -12.08
CA LEU A 110 2.04 -1.64 -11.04
C LEU A 110 1.99 -0.24 -11.65
N GLU A 111 2.67 -0.02 -12.77
CA GLU A 111 2.68 1.28 -13.44
C GLU A 111 1.27 1.70 -13.86
N ASP A 112 0.49 0.78 -14.44
CA ASP A 112 -0.88 1.08 -14.89
C ASP A 112 -1.75 1.56 -13.73
N VAL A 113 -1.68 0.89 -12.58
CA VAL A 113 -2.48 1.28 -11.41
C VAL A 113 -2.02 2.62 -10.86
N LEU A 114 -0.71 2.83 -10.79
CA LEU A 114 -0.15 4.10 -10.28
C LEU A 114 -0.54 5.28 -11.16
N VAL A 115 -0.58 5.09 -12.47
CA VAL A 115 -1.04 6.13 -13.40
C VAL A 115 -2.50 6.48 -13.10
N ARG A 116 -3.35 5.50 -12.85
CA ARG A 116 -4.76 5.75 -12.50
C ARG A 116 -4.88 6.55 -11.22
N PHE A 117 -4.08 6.26 -10.20
CA PHE A 117 -4.08 7.04 -8.97
C PHE A 117 -3.69 8.51 -9.23
N ALA A 118 -2.73 8.73 -10.11
CA ALA A 118 -2.27 10.07 -10.43
C ALA A 118 -3.32 10.92 -11.15
N GLN A 119 -4.30 10.28 -11.79
CA GLN A 119 -5.37 10.97 -12.53
C GLN A 119 -6.55 11.35 -11.64
N ASN A 120 -6.58 10.83 -10.43
CA ASN A 120 -7.66 11.13 -9.48
C ASN A 120 -7.30 12.35 -8.59
#